data_dc167901906d93df32a3081775464ff1
#
_entry.id   dc167901906d93df32a3081775464ff1
#
_cell.length_a   1.000
_cell.length_b   1.000
_cell.length_c   1.000
_cell.angle_alpha   90.00
_cell.angle_beta   90.00
_cell.angle_gamma   90.00
#
_symmetry.space_group_name_H-M   'P 1'
#
loop_
_entity.id
_entity.type
_entity.pdbx_description
1 polymer ?
#
loop_
_entity_poly.entity_id
_entity_poly.type
_entity_poly.pdbx_seq_one_letter_code
_entity_poly.pdbx_strand_id
1 'polypeptide(L)'
;PRGIILCGETQSAKGVLDAQILSLGIPVLALGHAAHMLIAAMGGACAGVAISEKKAAIQYEKTRLFADVEGGERYLEETLVLMLPADVQVTASAGGCTIAFEDSRRSLYGIQFELERNDPDSSTILKNFARDICGCSPWFTMDAALAQARQKLSDASIEGGYAVCGVS
;
A
#
# COMPACT_ATOMS: atom_id res chain seq x y z
N PRO A 1 1.21 15.68 -3.26
CA PRO A 1 0.57 14.37 -3.34
C PRO A 1 -0.67 14.31 -2.44
N ARG A 2 -1.64 13.46 -2.75
CA ARG A 2 -2.84 13.26 -1.92
C ARG A 2 -2.71 12.05 -0.99
N GLY A 3 -1.71 11.22 -1.23
CA GLY A 3 -1.37 10.05 -0.42
C GLY A 3 -0.06 9.45 -0.87
N ILE A 4 0.48 8.53 -0.09
CA ILE A 4 1.72 7.81 -0.34
C ILE A 4 1.45 6.32 -0.19
N ILE A 5 1.94 5.51 -1.13
CA ILE A 5 2.01 4.06 -1.00
C ILE A 5 3.48 3.68 -0.87
N LEU A 6 3.82 3.01 0.22
CA LEU A 6 5.15 2.46 0.49
C LEU A 6 5.13 0.97 0.18
N CYS A 7 6.00 0.53 -0.68
CA CYS A 7 6.22 -0.88 -0.99
C CYS A 7 7.73 -1.12 -1.19
N GLY A 8 8.19 -2.33 -0.99
CA GLY A 8 9.60 -2.67 -1.18
C GLY A 8 9.92 -4.08 -0.72
N GLU A 9 10.90 -4.69 -1.35
CA GLU A 9 11.35 -6.05 -1.06
C GLU A 9 12.25 -6.13 0.18
N THR A 10 12.20 -7.26 0.85
CA THR A 10 12.88 -7.56 2.12
C THR A 10 14.40 -7.49 2.04
N GLN A 11 15.01 -7.74 0.88
CA GLN A 11 16.47 -7.89 0.74
C GLN A 11 17.24 -6.56 0.73
N SER A 12 16.60 -5.43 0.50
CA SER A 12 17.26 -4.11 0.42
C SER A 12 17.12 -3.25 1.66
N ALA A 13 16.29 -3.61 2.61
CA ALA A 13 15.84 -2.70 3.65
C ALA A 13 16.67 -2.75 4.92
N LYS A 14 17.92 -2.32 4.82
CA LYS A 14 18.61 -1.67 5.97
C LYS A 14 18.12 -0.22 6.16
N GLY A 15 17.09 0.19 5.42
CA GLY A 15 16.52 1.52 5.49
C GLY A 15 15.65 1.69 6.72
N VAL A 16 15.88 2.75 7.47
CA VAL A 16 14.95 3.24 8.48
C VAL A 16 13.99 4.19 7.76
N LEU A 17 12.68 4.00 7.95
CA LEU A 17 11.69 4.94 7.43
C LEU A 17 11.88 6.29 8.15
N ASP A 18 12.03 7.38 7.39
CA ASP A 18 12.14 8.71 7.98
C ASP A 18 10.85 9.04 8.72
N ALA A 19 10.98 9.32 10.02
CA ALA A 19 9.84 9.65 10.87
C ALA A 19 9.07 10.91 10.41
N GLN A 20 9.66 11.76 9.58
CA GLN A 20 8.97 12.91 8.98
C GLN A 20 7.74 12.50 8.17
N ILE A 21 7.71 11.27 7.62
CA ILE A 21 6.54 10.75 6.88
C ILE A 21 5.28 10.74 7.74
N LEU A 22 5.43 10.52 9.06
CA LEU A 22 4.32 10.48 10.03
C LEU A 22 3.69 11.84 10.26
N SER A 23 4.40 12.92 9.93
CA SER A 23 3.98 14.31 10.15
C SER A 23 3.54 15.04 8.88
N LEU A 24 3.54 14.35 7.73
CA LEU A 24 3.16 14.96 6.45
C LEU A 24 1.68 15.36 6.36
N GLY A 25 0.82 14.82 7.25
CA GLY A 25 -0.61 15.12 7.25
C GLY A 25 -1.36 14.60 6.02
N ILE A 26 -0.79 13.63 5.29
CA ILE A 26 -1.41 12.95 4.15
C ILE A 26 -1.49 11.44 4.43
N PRO A 27 -2.49 10.74 3.87
CA PRO A 27 -2.62 9.30 4.05
C PRO A 27 -1.40 8.52 3.56
N VAL A 28 -0.97 7.52 4.33
CA VAL A 28 0.13 6.62 3.99
C VAL A 28 -0.36 5.17 4.08
N LEU A 29 -0.18 4.40 3.02
CA LEU A 29 -0.40 2.95 2.99
C LEU A 29 0.94 2.25 2.81
N ALA A 30 1.31 1.40 3.75
CA ALA A 30 2.51 0.59 3.71
C ALA A 30 2.17 -0.88 3.48
N LEU A 31 2.84 -1.52 2.51
CA LEU A 31 2.58 -2.88 2.07
C LEU A 31 3.80 -3.78 2.34
N GLY A 32 3.54 -5.03 2.73
CA GLY A 32 4.57 -6.03 2.98
C GLY A 32 5.59 -5.54 4.00
N HIS A 33 6.85 -5.59 3.65
CA HIS A 33 7.95 -5.16 4.52
C HIS A 33 7.87 -3.68 4.92
N ALA A 34 7.33 -2.82 4.08
CA ALA A 34 7.15 -1.40 4.41
C ALA A 34 6.18 -1.20 5.59
N ALA A 35 5.22 -2.11 5.82
CA ALA A 35 4.36 -2.08 6.99
C ALA A 35 5.15 -2.31 8.29
N HIS A 36 6.17 -3.17 8.26
CA HIS A 36 7.08 -3.38 9.40
C HIS A 36 7.90 -2.12 9.72
N MET A 37 8.38 -1.44 8.68
CA MET A 37 9.09 -0.17 8.84
C MET A 37 8.18 0.93 9.39
N LEU A 38 6.95 0.98 8.90
CA LEU A 38 5.97 1.96 9.37
C LEU A 38 5.64 1.77 10.85
N ILE A 39 5.35 0.53 11.28
CA ILE A 39 5.04 0.27 12.69
C ILE A 39 6.22 0.58 13.61
N ALA A 40 7.45 0.29 13.18
CA ALA A 40 8.65 0.65 13.93
C ALA A 40 8.81 2.19 14.05
N ALA A 41 8.58 2.93 12.97
CA ALA A 41 8.60 4.41 12.98
C ALA A 41 7.50 4.99 13.89
N MET A 42 6.36 4.31 14.03
CA MET A 42 5.26 4.70 14.93
C MET A 42 5.55 4.39 16.42
N GLY A 43 6.69 3.79 16.73
CA GLY A 43 7.08 3.41 18.09
C GLY A 43 6.61 2.00 18.51
N GLY A 44 6.14 1.21 17.58
CA GLY A 44 5.88 -0.22 17.76
C GLY A 44 7.13 -1.06 17.49
N ALA A 45 6.96 -2.37 17.47
CA ALA A 45 8.04 -3.31 17.16
C ALA A 45 7.54 -4.53 16.39
N CYS A 46 8.45 -5.20 15.72
CA CYS A 46 8.23 -6.50 15.09
C CYS A 46 9.06 -7.56 15.81
N ALA A 47 8.48 -8.71 16.09
CA ALA A 47 9.14 -9.79 16.83
C ALA A 47 8.81 -11.13 16.19
N GLY A 48 9.85 -11.82 15.71
CA GLY A 48 9.74 -13.19 15.18
C GLY A 48 8.74 -13.35 14.02
N VAL A 49 8.84 -14.47 13.34
CA VAL A 49 7.92 -14.85 12.27
C VAL A 49 6.70 -15.53 12.87
N ALA A 50 5.52 -15.02 12.57
CA ALA A 50 4.23 -15.58 13.00
C ALA A 50 3.67 -16.59 12.00
N ILE A 51 3.73 -16.21 10.70
CA ILE A 51 3.28 -17.03 9.58
C ILE A 51 4.36 -16.97 8.49
N SER A 52 4.71 -18.11 7.93
CA SER A 52 5.64 -18.20 6.81
C SER A 52 5.09 -19.13 5.74
N GLU A 53 5.15 -18.69 4.49
CA GLU A 53 4.84 -19.46 3.28
C GLU A 53 3.55 -20.30 3.39
N LYS A 54 2.46 -19.69 3.84
CA LYS A 54 1.21 -20.40 4.12
C LYS A 54 0.00 -19.68 3.56
N LYS A 55 -0.97 -20.46 3.05
CA LYS A 55 -2.33 -19.97 2.84
C LYS A 55 -3.05 -19.81 4.17
N ALA A 56 -3.63 -18.66 4.39
CA ALA A 56 -4.41 -18.37 5.57
C ALA A 56 -5.67 -17.57 5.22
N ALA A 57 -6.77 -17.88 5.90
CA ALA A 57 -7.99 -17.09 5.81
C ALA A 57 -7.81 -15.79 6.59
N ILE A 58 -8.00 -14.67 5.92
CA ILE A 58 -7.89 -13.34 6.52
C ILE A 58 -9.28 -12.86 6.96
N GLN A 59 -9.36 -12.42 8.20
CA GLN A 59 -10.53 -11.77 8.77
C GLN A 59 -10.30 -10.27 8.76
N TYR A 60 -11.16 -9.53 8.06
CA TYR A 60 -11.10 -8.07 7.94
C TYR A 60 -12.11 -7.41 8.87
N GLU A 61 -11.69 -6.35 9.55
CA GLU A 61 -12.61 -5.44 10.24
C GLU A 61 -13.26 -4.48 9.23
N LYS A 62 -14.49 -4.04 9.54
CA LYS A 62 -15.22 -3.09 8.72
C LYS A 62 -14.65 -1.68 8.87
N THR A 63 -13.62 -1.38 8.10
CA THR A 63 -12.98 -0.06 8.04
C THR A 63 -13.13 0.56 6.65
N ARG A 64 -12.71 1.83 6.51
CA ARG A 64 -12.73 2.49 5.18
C ARG A 64 -11.80 1.79 4.19
N LEU A 65 -10.65 1.30 4.65
CA LEU A 65 -9.68 0.63 3.78
C LEU A 65 -10.21 -0.72 3.28
N PHE A 66 -10.94 -1.45 4.11
CA PHE A 66 -11.45 -2.78 3.80
C PHE A 66 -12.96 -2.80 3.48
N ALA A 67 -13.54 -1.64 3.11
CA ALA A 67 -14.91 -1.59 2.64
C ALA A 67 -15.06 -2.42 1.35
N ASP A 68 -16.11 -3.23 1.29
CA ASP A 68 -16.43 -4.11 0.15
C ASP A 68 -15.32 -5.14 -0.20
N VAL A 69 -14.42 -5.43 0.73
CA VAL A 69 -13.47 -6.54 0.63
C VAL A 69 -14.17 -7.81 1.09
N GLU A 70 -14.25 -8.80 0.20
CA GLU A 70 -14.98 -10.03 0.49
C GLU A 70 -14.20 -10.95 1.43
N GLY A 71 -12.87 -10.86 1.39
CA GLY A 71 -11.99 -11.74 2.15
C GLY A 71 -11.80 -13.10 1.49
N GLY A 72 -11.05 -13.95 2.17
CA GLY A 72 -10.75 -15.29 1.68
C GLY A 72 -9.38 -15.76 2.09
N GLU A 73 -8.95 -16.88 1.51
CA GLU A 73 -7.60 -17.40 1.70
C GLU A 73 -6.60 -16.63 0.84
N ARG A 74 -5.52 -16.14 1.48
CA ARG A 74 -4.38 -15.53 0.81
C ARG A 74 -3.12 -16.28 1.14
N TYR A 75 -2.18 -16.26 0.19
CA TYR A 75 -0.83 -16.72 0.44
C TYR A 75 -0.08 -15.61 1.19
N LEU A 76 0.45 -15.95 2.35
CA LEU A 76 1.27 -15.07 3.17
C LEU A 76 2.72 -15.58 3.10
N GLU A 77 3.62 -14.77 2.55
CA GLU A 77 5.05 -15.11 2.46
C GLU A 77 5.69 -15.10 3.83
N GLU A 78 5.78 -13.93 4.44
CA GLU A 78 6.29 -13.75 5.79
C GLU A 78 5.45 -12.72 6.53
N THR A 79 4.91 -13.11 7.67
CA THR A 79 4.15 -12.25 8.55
C THR A 79 4.82 -12.22 9.91
N LEU A 80 5.12 -11.04 10.42
CA LEU A 80 5.76 -10.87 11.72
C LEU A 80 4.73 -10.65 12.83
N VAL A 81 5.10 -11.02 14.05
CA VAL A 81 4.35 -10.60 15.24
C VAL A 81 4.53 -9.12 15.44
N LEU A 82 3.45 -8.34 15.37
CA LEU A 82 3.48 -6.90 15.57
C LEU A 82 3.12 -6.53 17.01
N MET A 83 3.95 -5.69 17.61
CA MET A 83 3.67 -5.02 18.88
C MET A 83 3.19 -3.60 18.55
N LEU A 84 1.88 -3.40 18.59
CA LEU A 84 1.25 -2.14 18.18
C LEU A 84 1.28 -1.11 19.32
N PRO A 85 1.53 0.18 19.02
CA PRO A 85 1.27 1.27 19.95
C PRO A 85 -0.23 1.35 20.33
N ALA A 86 -0.53 1.94 21.47
CA ALA A 86 -1.88 1.98 22.04
C ALA A 86 -2.94 2.65 21.13
N ASP A 87 -2.51 3.59 20.28
CA ASP A 87 -3.40 4.32 19.37
C ASP A 87 -3.62 3.62 18.02
N VAL A 88 -2.96 2.49 17.79
CA VAL A 88 -3.03 1.72 16.54
C VAL A 88 -4.01 0.56 16.70
N GLN A 89 -4.93 0.43 15.76
CA GLN A 89 -5.96 -0.60 15.76
C GLN A 89 -5.60 -1.74 14.80
N VAL A 90 -5.93 -2.96 15.17
CA VAL A 90 -5.89 -4.12 14.26
C VAL A 90 -7.08 -4.03 13.33
N THR A 91 -6.84 -4.12 12.03
CA THR A 91 -7.88 -4.03 10.99
C THR A 91 -7.98 -5.28 10.13
N ALA A 92 -7.01 -6.18 10.21
CA ALA A 92 -7.13 -7.54 9.70
C ALA A 92 -6.28 -8.52 10.51
N SER A 93 -6.75 -9.77 10.59
CA SER A 93 -6.06 -10.85 11.31
C SER A 93 -6.15 -12.18 10.57
N ALA A 94 -5.17 -13.06 10.81
CA ALA A 94 -5.17 -14.45 10.35
C ALA A 94 -4.54 -15.34 11.43
N GLY A 95 -5.22 -16.41 11.84
CA GLY A 95 -4.71 -17.33 12.85
C GLY A 95 -4.34 -16.68 14.19
N GLY A 96 -5.00 -15.58 14.55
CA GLY A 96 -4.69 -14.82 15.77
C GLY A 96 -3.53 -13.81 15.61
N CYS A 97 -2.92 -13.72 14.43
CA CYS A 97 -1.85 -12.77 14.16
C CYS A 97 -2.40 -11.52 13.47
N THR A 98 -1.85 -10.36 13.78
CA THR A 98 -2.18 -9.10 13.11
C THR A 98 -1.66 -9.13 11.68
N ILE A 99 -2.54 -8.92 10.70
CA ILE A 99 -2.20 -8.86 9.27
C ILE A 99 -2.24 -7.43 8.76
N ALA A 100 -3.14 -6.62 9.30
CA ALA A 100 -3.20 -5.21 8.97
C ALA A 100 -3.55 -4.37 10.20
N PHE A 101 -3.14 -3.12 10.15
CA PHE A 101 -3.35 -2.13 11.21
C PHE A 101 -3.61 -0.74 10.65
N GLU A 102 -4.24 0.12 11.45
CA GLU A 102 -4.40 1.52 11.12
C GLU A 102 -4.28 2.45 12.33
N ASP A 103 -3.77 3.65 12.08
CA ASP A 103 -3.95 4.81 12.92
C ASP A 103 -4.84 5.81 12.17
N SER A 104 -6.12 5.79 12.48
CA SER A 104 -7.12 6.61 11.79
C SER A 104 -6.91 8.12 12.03
N ARG A 105 -6.29 8.53 13.16
CA ARG A 105 -6.01 9.94 13.46
C ARG A 105 -4.94 10.52 12.55
N ARG A 106 -3.90 9.73 12.25
CA ARG A 106 -2.80 10.13 11.37
C ARG A 106 -2.97 9.67 9.94
N SER A 107 -4.05 8.91 9.65
CA SER A 107 -4.31 8.27 8.35
C SER A 107 -3.15 7.40 7.89
N LEU A 108 -2.62 6.57 8.80
CA LEU A 108 -1.54 5.63 8.54
C LEU A 108 -2.10 4.21 8.52
N TYR A 109 -1.80 3.46 7.47
CA TYR A 109 -2.31 2.13 7.19
C TYR A 109 -1.15 1.19 6.90
N GLY A 110 -1.16 -0.01 7.45
CA GLY A 110 -0.17 -1.04 7.18
C GLY A 110 -0.81 -2.39 6.91
N ILE A 111 -0.35 -3.08 5.89
CA ILE A 111 -0.77 -4.43 5.48
C ILE A 111 0.48 -5.29 5.33
N GLN A 112 0.55 -6.43 6.00
CA GLN A 112 1.74 -7.30 5.98
C GLN A 112 1.86 -8.20 4.73
N PHE A 113 0.92 -8.15 3.80
CA PHE A 113 0.99 -8.88 2.53
C PHE A 113 1.05 -7.93 1.34
N GLU A 114 1.55 -8.43 0.22
CA GLU A 114 1.57 -7.70 -1.04
C GLU A 114 0.20 -7.76 -1.72
N LEU A 115 -0.15 -6.68 -2.41
CA LEU A 115 -1.39 -6.60 -3.19
C LEU A 115 -1.15 -7.12 -4.60
N GLU A 116 -1.78 -8.23 -4.94
CA GLU A 116 -1.62 -8.89 -6.23
C GLU A 116 -2.49 -8.24 -7.31
N ARG A 117 -1.94 -8.13 -8.53
CA ARG A 117 -2.61 -7.45 -9.65
C ARG A 117 -3.93 -8.10 -10.07
N ASN A 118 -4.02 -9.43 -9.97
CA ASN A 118 -5.18 -10.20 -10.45
C ASN A 118 -6.14 -10.59 -9.32
N ASP A 119 -5.94 -10.05 -8.13
CA ASP A 119 -6.79 -10.30 -6.98
C ASP A 119 -7.83 -9.18 -6.83
N PRO A 120 -9.13 -9.50 -6.83
CA PRO A 120 -10.21 -8.51 -6.72
C PRO A 120 -10.15 -7.69 -5.45
N ASP A 121 -9.82 -8.31 -4.33
CA ASP A 121 -9.71 -7.64 -3.04
C ASP A 121 -8.55 -6.64 -3.03
N SER A 122 -7.39 -6.99 -3.64
CA SER A 122 -6.27 -6.08 -3.80
C SER A 122 -6.65 -4.83 -4.58
N SER A 123 -7.41 -5.00 -5.66
CA SER A 123 -7.94 -3.89 -6.45
C SER A 123 -8.91 -3.03 -5.66
N THR A 124 -9.77 -3.65 -4.84
CA THR A 124 -10.72 -2.97 -3.97
C THR A 124 -10.00 -2.16 -2.88
N ILE A 125 -9.01 -2.75 -2.21
CA ILE A 125 -8.18 -2.07 -1.20
C ILE A 125 -7.47 -0.84 -1.78
N LEU A 126 -6.83 -0.98 -2.95
CA LEU A 126 -6.16 0.15 -3.61
C LEU A 126 -7.15 1.25 -4.03
N LYS A 127 -8.32 0.87 -4.52
CA LYS A 127 -9.40 1.81 -4.87
C LYS A 127 -9.89 2.57 -3.63
N ASN A 128 -10.15 1.86 -2.52
CA ASN A 128 -10.58 2.46 -1.26
C ASN A 128 -9.52 3.44 -0.74
N PHE A 129 -8.24 3.05 -0.76
CA PHE A 129 -7.17 3.95 -0.37
C PHE A 129 -7.10 5.18 -1.27
N ALA A 130 -7.01 4.99 -2.58
CA ALA A 130 -6.80 6.10 -3.51
C ALA A 130 -8.02 7.04 -3.58
N ARG A 131 -9.24 6.50 -3.66
CA ARG A 131 -10.46 7.30 -3.88
C ARG A 131 -11.09 7.77 -2.58
N ASP A 132 -11.31 6.84 -1.66
CA ASP A 132 -12.15 7.11 -0.50
C ASP A 132 -11.35 7.69 0.67
N ILE A 133 -10.06 7.32 0.80
CA ILE A 133 -9.18 7.83 1.83
C ILE A 133 -8.41 9.06 1.32
N CYS A 134 -7.73 8.97 0.17
CA CYS A 134 -6.93 10.08 -0.38
C CYS A 134 -7.75 11.10 -1.18
N GLY A 135 -9.01 10.82 -1.51
CA GLY A 135 -9.88 11.70 -2.28
C GLY A 135 -9.38 11.92 -3.72
N CYS A 136 -8.72 10.91 -4.32
CA CYS A 136 -8.28 10.99 -5.70
C CYS A 136 -9.47 10.83 -6.65
N SER A 137 -9.57 11.72 -7.63
CA SER A 137 -10.59 11.64 -8.66
C SER A 137 -10.22 10.60 -9.73
N PRO A 138 -11.16 9.78 -10.23
CA PRO A 138 -10.89 8.73 -11.22
C PRO A 138 -10.78 9.24 -12.67
N TRP A 139 -10.34 10.48 -12.87
CA TRP A 139 -10.24 11.08 -14.21
C TRP A 139 -9.04 10.59 -15.01
N PHE A 140 -8.02 10.03 -14.37
CA PHE A 140 -6.84 9.51 -15.05
C PHE A 140 -7.12 8.08 -15.53
N THR A 141 -7.49 7.95 -16.80
CA THR A 141 -7.69 6.67 -17.49
C THR A 141 -6.53 6.36 -18.41
N MET A 142 -6.41 5.12 -18.89
CA MET A 142 -5.39 4.75 -19.88
C MET A 142 -5.55 5.58 -21.16
N ASP A 143 -6.78 5.86 -21.58
CA ASP A 143 -7.05 6.71 -22.74
C ASP A 143 -6.57 8.15 -22.52
N ALA A 144 -6.78 8.71 -21.33
CA ALA A 144 -6.27 10.02 -20.97
C ALA A 144 -4.73 10.04 -20.95
N ALA A 145 -4.09 8.98 -20.42
CA ALA A 145 -2.64 8.85 -20.42
C ALA A 145 -2.07 8.77 -21.85
N LEU A 146 -2.71 7.98 -22.72
CA LEU A 146 -2.34 7.88 -24.13
C LEU A 146 -2.53 9.20 -24.87
N ALA A 147 -3.63 9.92 -24.62
CA ALA A 147 -3.87 11.23 -25.21
C ALA A 147 -2.79 12.25 -24.79
N GLN A 148 -2.41 12.27 -23.50
CA GLN A 148 -1.33 13.13 -23.02
C GLN A 148 0.03 12.77 -23.63
N ALA A 149 0.35 11.48 -23.74
CA ALA A 149 1.59 11.03 -24.36
C ALA A 149 1.66 11.42 -25.84
N ARG A 150 0.56 11.24 -26.58
CA ARG A 150 0.46 11.67 -27.99
C ARG A 150 0.63 13.18 -28.13
N GLN A 151 0.01 13.98 -27.25
CA GLN A 151 0.14 15.41 -27.27
C GLN A 151 1.60 15.85 -27.05
N LYS A 152 2.28 15.30 -26.04
CA LYS A 152 3.69 15.58 -25.77
C LYS A 152 4.61 15.26 -26.95
N LEU A 153 4.35 14.10 -27.63
CA LEU A 153 5.11 13.73 -28.84
C LEU A 153 4.84 14.68 -29.99
N SER A 154 3.60 15.09 -30.18
CA SER A 154 3.22 16.06 -31.20
C SER A 154 3.89 17.41 -30.98
N ASP A 155 3.85 17.92 -29.73
CA ASP A 155 4.44 19.19 -29.36
C ASP A 155 5.97 19.18 -29.57
N ALA A 156 6.65 18.11 -29.12
CA ALA A 156 8.08 17.95 -29.35
C ALA A 156 8.47 17.86 -30.84
N SER A 157 7.61 17.24 -31.66
CA SER A 157 7.82 17.13 -33.11
C SER A 157 7.69 18.51 -33.81
N ILE A 158 6.76 19.36 -33.38
CA ILE A 158 6.56 20.72 -33.89
C ILE A 158 7.76 21.59 -33.54
N GLU A 159 8.35 21.42 -32.38
CA GLU A 159 9.53 22.16 -31.92
C GLU A 159 10.85 21.64 -32.53
N GLY A 160 10.80 20.66 -33.43
CA GLY A 160 11.97 20.05 -34.06
C GLY A 160 12.76 19.12 -33.15
N GLY A 161 12.11 18.61 -32.09
CA GLY A 161 12.68 17.64 -31.16
C GLY A 161 12.72 16.20 -31.68
N TYR A 162 13.51 15.35 -31.05
CA TYR A 162 13.60 13.92 -31.33
C TYR A 162 12.90 13.12 -30.23
N ALA A 163 12.20 12.05 -30.62
CA ALA A 163 11.66 11.08 -29.71
C ALA A 163 12.53 9.80 -29.73
N VAL A 164 12.94 9.32 -28.56
CA VAL A 164 13.67 8.04 -28.41
C VAL A 164 12.76 7.06 -27.70
N CYS A 165 12.54 5.90 -28.32
CA CYS A 165 11.74 4.81 -27.76
C CYS A 165 12.66 3.61 -27.48
N GLY A 166 12.70 3.16 -26.24
CA GLY A 166 13.30 1.88 -25.87
C GLY A 166 12.26 0.76 -26.07
N VAL A 167 12.64 -0.27 -26.82
CA VAL A 167 11.81 -1.48 -26.99
C VAL A 167 12.53 -2.62 -26.29
N SER A 168 11.82 -3.37 -25.41
CA SER A 168 12.30 -4.55 -24.72
C SER A 168 11.51 -5.79 -25.10
#